data_030d44b99ff3146d8f6079563aefc72c
#
_entry.id   030d44b99ff3146d8f6079563aefc72c
#
_cell.length_a   1.000
_cell.length_b   1.000
_cell.length_c   1.000
_cell.angle_alpha   90.00
_cell.angle_beta   90.00
_cell.angle_gamma   90.00
#
_symmetry.space_group_name_H-M   'P 1'
#
loop_
_entity.id
_entity.type
_entity.pdbx_description
1 polymer ?
#
loop_
_entity_poly.entity_id
_entity_poly.type
_entity_poly.pdbx_seq_one_letter_code
_entity_poly.pdbx_strand_id
1 'polypeptide(L)'
;MPGGHHLYLVPGFFGFTNLGALRYFAHVLDFLRARSRALGVRAEIHMVRTHPTASLPQRAARVLETVAETMGREGAVHVIGHSSGGLDARLAVASGVSLPSDANVERVARRVRTVITVATPHHGTPLASFFASLLGQRLLRFLSLWTVYVLRFGRLPISVVAKLGGLFARLDDHVGLNIALLDQLFGQLLADFSPTRRGAVETFFAEVSRDQALLPQLTPEGMEVFNATTRDRPGVRYGSVVTRARPPGVRSTLAAGLDPSAQATHALYQALYRLASRTPRGRVPALPPAQARRLRRAYGNLPGPGANDGIVPTRSQPWGEVIHAAQADHLDVIGHLHDPPRHTDWLTTGSGFDAEHFEALWADVAGYVFRRRRRP
;
A
#
# COMPACT_ATOMS: atom_id res chain seq x y z
N MET A 1 32.61 14.49 5.20
CA MET A 1 31.65 13.66 4.47
C MET A 1 30.38 14.44 4.28
N PRO A 2 29.87 14.61 3.06
CA PRO A 2 28.63 15.34 2.84
C PRO A 2 27.46 14.60 3.48
N GLY A 3 26.50 15.36 3.96
CA GLY A 3 25.38 15.07 4.81
C GLY A 3 24.70 13.71 4.63
N GLY A 4 24.10 13.21 5.72
CA GLY A 4 23.40 11.93 5.77
C GLY A 4 22.22 11.82 4.82
N HIS A 5 21.51 10.72 4.89
CA HIS A 5 20.29 10.49 4.13
C HIS A 5 19.09 10.54 5.06
N HIS A 6 18.01 11.20 4.65
CA HIS A 6 16.71 11.20 5.34
C HIS A 6 15.72 10.41 4.49
N LEU A 7 15.24 9.29 5.02
CA LEU A 7 14.26 8.42 4.36
C LEU A 7 12.89 8.61 5.02
N TYR A 8 11.89 8.92 4.22
CA TYR A 8 10.51 9.11 4.68
C TYR A 8 9.63 7.99 4.15
N LEU A 9 9.08 7.20 5.06
CA LEU A 9 8.15 6.11 4.75
C LEU A 9 6.71 6.64 4.84
N VAL A 10 5.99 6.63 3.73
CA VAL A 10 4.63 7.18 3.62
C VAL A 10 3.64 6.03 3.47
N PRO A 11 2.73 5.83 4.45
CA PRO A 11 1.75 4.76 4.41
C PRO A 11 0.63 5.03 3.40
N GLY A 12 -0.03 3.95 2.95
CA GLY A 12 -1.20 4.01 2.09
C GLY A 12 -2.52 4.27 2.83
N PHE A 13 -3.61 3.86 2.19
CA PHE A 13 -4.99 4.04 2.65
C PHE A 13 -5.26 3.51 4.06
N PHE A 14 -4.74 2.35 4.41
CA PHE A 14 -4.88 1.76 5.74
C PHE A 14 -3.80 2.20 6.74
N GLY A 15 -3.27 3.40 6.62
CA GLY A 15 -2.16 3.92 7.42
C GLY A 15 -2.36 3.89 8.94
N PHE A 16 -2.42 2.69 9.51
CA PHE A 16 -2.57 2.42 10.95
C PHE A 16 -1.37 2.84 11.80
N THR A 17 -0.61 3.83 11.37
CA THR A 17 0.55 4.31 12.13
C THR A 17 0.20 4.74 13.56
N ASN A 18 -1.09 4.86 13.87
CA ASN A 18 -1.60 5.36 15.15
C ASN A 18 -2.37 4.32 15.99
N LEU A 19 -2.50 3.06 15.57
CA LEU A 19 -3.24 2.05 16.31
C LEU A 19 -2.33 1.23 17.25
N GLY A 20 -1.64 1.90 18.15
CA GLY A 20 -0.83 1.26 19.19
C GLY A 20 0.41 0.56 18.66
N ALA A 21 0.59 -0.73 18.96
CA ALA A 21 1.77 -1.52 18.57
C ALA A 21 1.77 -1.98 17.10
N LEU A 22 0.72 -1.70 16.33
CA LEU A 22 0.63 -2.08 14.91
C LEU A 22 1.54 -1.18 14.08
N ARG A 23 2.52 -1.78 13.41
CA ARG A 23 3.43 -1.10 12.52
C ARG A 23 2.97 -1.34 11.08
N TYR A 24 2.61 -0.27 10.40
CA TYR A 24 2.26 -0.33 8.98
C TYR A 24 3.40 -0.93 8.15
N PHE A 25 4.62 -0.38 8.29
CA PHE A 25 5.83 -0.92 7.69
C PHE A 25 6.50 -1.88 8.69
N ALA A 26 5.96 -3.11 8.81
CA ALA A 26 6.55 -4.13 9.63
C ALA A 26 7.94 -4.52 9.06
N HIS A 27 8.93 -4.66 9.93
CA HIS A 27 10.30 -5.05 9.57
C HIS A 27 11.06 -4.13 8.58
N VAL A 28 10.41 -3.31 7.77
CA VAL A 28 11.04 -2.39 6.80
C VAL A 28 11.99 -1.43 7.48
N LEU A 29 11.56 -0.83 8.59
CA LEU A 29 12.36 0.12 9.35
C LEU A 29 13.65 -0.53 9.87
N ASP A 30 13.53 -1.72 10.42
CA ASP A 30 14.66 -2.46 11.01
C ASP A 30 15.61 -2.93 9.91
N PHE A 31 15.08 -3.42 8.78
CA PHE A 31 15.87 -3.77 7.60
C PHE A 31 16.67 -2.57 7.05
N LEU A 32 16.02 -1.44 6.82
CA LEU A 32 16.68 -0.25 6.28
C LEU A 32 17.75 0.30 7.23
N ARG A 33 17.51 0.24 8.54
CA ARG A 33 18.52 0.59 9.56
C ARG A 33 19.72 -0.35 9.54
N ALA A 34 19.49 -1.64 9.48
CA ALA A 34 20.55 -2.64 9.38
C ALA A 34 21.36 -2.47 8.09
N ARG A 35 20.66 -2.30 6.96
CA ARG A 35 21.27 -2.15 5.64
C ARG A 35 22.10 -0.87 5.52
N SER A 36 21.61 0.26 6.04
CA SER A 36 22.38 1.52 6.01
C SER A 36 23.66 1.40 6.83
N ARG A 37 23.60 0.76 8.00
CA ARG A 37 24.79 0.47 8.81
C ARG A 37 25.79 -0.42 8.08
N ALA A 38 25.33 -1.50 7.47
CA ALA A 38 26.17 -2.42 6.69
C ALA A 38 26.85 -1.73 5.50
N LEU A 39 26.22 -0.72 4.90
CA LEU A 39 26.78 0.09 3.81
C LEU A 39 27.65 1.26 4.30
N GLY A 40 27.82 1.45 5.59
CA GLY A 40 28.52 2.60 6.17
C GLY A 40 27.87 3.95 5.86
N VAL A 41 26.56 3.97 5.63
CA VAL A 41 25.80 5.16 5.28
C VAL A 41 25.02 5.66 6.49
N ARG A 42 25.19 6.95 6.83
CA ARG A 42 24.37 7.60 7.85
C ARG A 42 22.97 7.86 7.26
N ALA A 43 21.95 7.22 7.83
CA ALA A 43 20.57 7.38 7.42
C ALA A 43 19.65 7.57 8.63
N GLU A 44 18.79 8.57 8.55
CA GLU A 44 17.68 8.80 9.48
C GLU A 44 16.38 8.41 8.78
N ILE A 45 15.56 7.57 9.44
CA ILE A 45 14.34 7.02 8.84
C ILE A 45 13.15 7.53 9.63
N HIS A 46 12.24 8.20 8.93
CA HIS A 46 11.06 8.86 9.46
C HIS A 46 9.80 8.17 8.94
N MET A 47 8.84 7.95 9.85
CA MET A 47 7.50 7.50 9.51
C MET A 47 6.58 8.71 9.37
N VAL A 48 6.01 8.91 8.19
CA VAL A 48 5.03 9.97 7.98
C VAL A 48 3.67 9.51 8.49
N ARG A 49 2.99 10.38 9.23
CA ARG A 49 1.62 10.15 9.70
C ARG A 49 0.65 10.92 8.81
N THR A 50 -0.03 10.21 7.93
CA THR A 50 -1.08 10.78 7.09
C THR A 50 -2.46 10.37 7.60
N HIS A 51 -3.46 11.20 7.36
CA HIS A 51 -4.85 10.79 7.57
C HIS A 51 -5.22 9.69 6.55
N PRO A 52 -5.79 8.55 6.96
CA PRO A 52 -5.95 7.38 6.10
C PRO A 52 -6.74 7.63 4.81
N THR A 53 -7.79 8.46 4.89
CA THR A 53 -8.82 8.66 3.87
C THR A 53 -8.96 10.09 3.36
N ALA A 54 -8.18 11.03 3.91
CA ALA A 54 -8.17 12.42 3.44
C ALA A 54 -7.68 12.53 1.98
N SER A 55 -8.00 13.63 1.33
CA SER A 55 -7.62 13.88 -0.07
C SER A 55 -6.11 13.82 -0.30
N LEU A 56 -5.69 13.47 -1.52
CA LEU A 56 -4.26 13.45 -1.90
C LEU A 56 -3.56 14.79 -1.60
N PRO A 57 -4.14 15.99 -1.87
CA PRO A 57 -3.50 17.25 -1.50
C PRO A 57 -3.25 17.40 0.00
N GLN A 58 -4.20 17.03 0.87
CA GLN A 58 -4.03 17.10 2.32
C GLN A 58 -2.97 16.11 2.82
N ARG A 59 -2.95 14.89 2.26
CA ARG A 59 -1.96 13.86 2.60
C ARG A 59 -0.57 14.26 2.12
N ALA A 60 -0.45 14.79 0.91
CA ALA A 60 0.81 15.30 0.36
C ALA A 60 1.34 16.51 1.14
N ALA A 61 0.46 17.41 1.60
CA ALA A 61 0.81 18.51 2.50
C ALA A 61 1.45 17.97 3.79
N ARG A 62 0.87 16.91 4.37
CA ARG A 62 1.41 16.29 5.59
C ARG A 62 2.79 15.64 5.36
N VAL A 63 3.02 15.05 4.18
CA VAL A 63 4.37 14.56 3.78
C VAL A 63 5.34 15.73 3.73
N LEU A 64 4.97 16.83 3.06
CA LEU A 64 5.79 18.02 2.90
C LEU A 64 6.17 18.65 4.26
N GLU A 65 5.20 18.80 5.16
CA GLU A 65 5.39 19.31 6.51
C GLU A 65 6.37 18.45 7.31
N THR A 66 6.13 17.14 7.36
CA THR A 66 7.01 16.21 8.08
C THR A 66 8.44 16.27 7.55
N VAL A 67 8.63 16.37 6.23
CA VAL A 67 9.95 16.53 5.62
C VAL A 67 10.55 17.87 6.01
N ALA A 68 9.80 18.98 5.92
CA ALA A 68 10.27 20.32 6.24
C ALA A 68 10.73 20.46 7.70
N GLU A 69 10.02 19.80 8.63
CA GLU A 69 10.29 19.80 10.06
C GLU A 69 11.54 18.98 10.42
N THR A 70 11.79 17.85 9.72
CA THR A 70 12.77 16.86 10.18
C THR A 70 14.01 16.70 9.29
N MET A 71 14.01 17.25 8.06
CA MET A 71 15.16 17.07 7.14
C MET A 71 16.44 17.79 7.55
N GLY A 72 16.39 18.62 8.60
CA GLY A 72 17.54 19.39 9.06
C GLY A 72 18.08 20.37 7.99
N ARG A 73 19.34 20.78 8.14
CA ARG A 73 20.00 21.70 7.18
C ARG A 73 20.72 20.97 6.04
N GLU A 74 21.15 19.73 6.26
CA GLU A 74 21.98 18.97 5.33
C GLU A 74 21.40 17.58 5.05
N GLY A 75 21.93 16.91 4.04
CA GLY A 75 21.57 15.53 3.68
C GLY A 75 20.61 15.43 2.47
N ALA A 76 20.56 14.27 1.89
CA ALA A 76 19.67 13.93 0.79
C ALA A 76 18.33 13.42 1.33
N VAL A 77 17.23 13.87 0.74
CA VAL A 77 15.88 13.42 1.09
C VAL A 77 15.41 12.36 0.11
N HIS A 78 14.85 11.28 0.63
CA HIS A 78 14.26 10.17 -0.13
C HIS A 78 12.87 9.89 0.40
N VAL A 79 11.87 9.87 -0.46
CA VAL A 79 10.47 9.60 -0.07
C VAL A 79 10.08 8.26 -0.65
N ILE A 80 9.59 7.36 0.19
CA ILE A 80 9.19 6.00 -0.17
C ILE A 80 7.74 5.83 0.26
N GLY A 81 6.83 5.72 -0.71
CA GLY A 81 5.40 5.58 -0.43
C GLY A 81 4.86 4.23 -0.87
N HIS A 82 4.07 3.60 0.00
CA HIS A 82 3.34 2.38 -0.31
C HIS A 82 1.89 2.70 -0.67
N SER A 83 1.33 1.99 -1.66
CA SER A 83 -0.07 2.17 -2.06
C SER A 83 -0.37 3.65 -2.41
N SER A 84 -1.45 4.23 -1.91
CA SER A 84 -1.75 5.66 -2.08
C SER A 84 -0.65 6.59 -1.54
N GLY A 85 0.16 6.15 -0.58
CA GLY A 85 1.32 6.91 -0.08
C GLY A 85 2.36 7.21 -1.15
N GLY A 86 2.45 6.40 -2.21
CA GLY A 86 3.27 6.71 -3.38
C GLY A 86 2.74 7.88 -4.20
N LEU A 87 1.42 8.09 -4.25
CA LEU A 87 0.79 9.26 -4.86
C LEU A 87 1.03 10.51 -4.02
N ASP A 88 0.90 10.38 -2.69
CA ASP A 88 1.22 11.46 -1.75
C ASP A 88 2.67 11.93 -1.94
N ALA A 89 3.61 10.97 -2.03
CA ALA A 89 5.03 11.24 -2.25
C ALA A 89 5.30 11.94 -3.60
N ARG A 90 4.61 11.54 -4.68
CA ARG A 90 4.71 12.20 -5.98
C ARG A 90 4.19 13.63 -5.92
N LEU A 91 3.01 13.81 -5.34
CA LEU A 91 2.35 15.12 -5.26
C LEU A 91 3.12 16.10 -4.37
N ALA A 92 3.66 15.64 -3.24
CA ALA A 92 4.43 16.48 -2.30
C ALA A 92 5.68 17.13 -2.92
N VAL A 93 6.22 16.55 -4.00
CA VAL A 93 7.41 17.04 -4.68
C VAL A 93 7.16 17.56 -6.11
N ALA A 94 5.92 17.47 -6.58
CA ALA A 94 5.57 17.82 -7.95
C ALA A 94 5.88 19.29 -8.27
N SER A 95 6.13 19.58 -9.55
CA SER A 95 6.38 20.94 -9.99
C SER A 95 5.08 21.73 -10.18
N GLY A 96 5.04 22.96 -9.67
CA GLY A 96 3.92 23.88 -9.88
C GLY A 96 2.65 23.53 -9.11
N VAL A 97 2.77 22.71 -8.05
CA VAL A 97 1.64 22.33 -7.19
C VAL A 97 1.55 23.25 -5.98
N SER A 98 0.33 23.72 -5.69
CA SER A 98 -0.02 24.36 -4.42
C SER A 98 -0.66 23.32 -3.49
N LEU A 99 -0.13 23.17 -2.30
CA LEU A 99 -0.64 22.26 -1.27
C LEU A 99 -1.22 23.07 -0.11
N PRO A 100 -2.22 22.57 0.62
CA PRO A 100 -2.78 23.22 1.80
C PRO A 100 -1.78 23.10 2.99
N SER A 101 -0.67 23.84 2.90
CA SER A 101 0.42 23.83 3.87
C SER A 101 1.23 25.12 3.77
N ASP A 102 1.71 25.61 4.91
CA ASP A 102 2.63 26.75 5.00
C ASP A 102 4.09 26.34 4.68
N ALA A 103 4.37 25.05 4.56
CA ALA A 103 5.70 24.55 4.26
C ALA A 103 6.10 24.89 2.80
N ASN A 104 7.32 25.40 2.62
CA ASN A 104 7.82 25.79 1.32
C ASN A 104 8.16 24.55 0.46
N VAL A 105 7.30 24.25 -0.52
CA VAL A 105 7.45 23.10 -1.45
C VAL A 105 8.82 23.13 -2.14
N GLU A 106 9.23 24.29 -2.65
CA GLU A 106 10.48 24.42 -3.42
C GLU A 106 11.72 24.17 -2.56
N ARG A 107 11.70 24.61 -1.30
CA ARG A 107 12.79 24.36 -0.34
C ARG A 107 12.95 22.86 -0.07
N VAL A 108 11.85 22.15 0.16
CA VAL A 108 11.84 20.70 0.41
C VAL A 108 12.25 19.95 -0.85
N ALA A 109 11.61 20.26 -1.98
CA ALA A 109 11.79 19.52 -3.22
C ALA A 109 13.23 19.59 -3.77
N ARG A 110 13.96 20.69 -3.56
CA ARG A 110 15.40 20.79 -3.92
C ARG A 110 16.28 19.76 -3.21
N ARG A 111 15.85 19.27 -2.04
CA ARG A 111 16.58 18.26 -1.27
C ARG A 111 16.22 16.84 -1.65
N VAL A 112 15.05 16.65 -2.28
CA VAL A 112 14.58 15.32 -2.69
C VAL A 112 15.42 14.79 -3.84
N ARG A 113 15.95 13.60 -3.66
CA ARG A 113 16.76 12.87 -4.65
C ARG A 113 16.00 11.73 -5.31
N THR A 114 15.16 11.05 -4.54
CA THR A 114 14.35 9.94 -5.05
C THR A 114 12.94 9.97 -4.49
N VAL A 115 12.00 9.61 -5.32
CA VAL A 115 10.65 9.18 -4.94
C VAL A 115 10.51 7.74 -5.38
N ILE A 116 10.21 6.85 -4.42
CA ILE A 116 10.02 5.43 -4.66
C ILE A 116 8.58 5.08 -4.31
N THR A 117 7.91 4.41 -5.21
CA THR A 117 6.53 3.97 -5.04
C THR A 117 6.49 2.45 -4.96
N VAL A 118 5.76 1.92 -3.98
CA VAL A 118 5.63 0.48 -3.72
C VAL A 118 4.17 0.11 -3.88
N ALA A 119 3.84 -0.75 -4.84
CA ALA A 119 2.47 -1.20 -5.12
C ALA A 119 1.45 -0.04 -5.27
N THR A 120 1.86 1.08 -5.88
CA THR A 120 1.08 2.33 -5.94
C THR A 120 0.15 2.35 -7.15
N PRO A 121 -1.14 2.72 -7.00
CA PRO A 121 -2.11 2.77 -8.09
C PRO A 121 -1.97 4.06 -8.94
N HIS A 122 -0.89 4.20 -9.73
CA HIS A 122 -0.65 5.37 -10.57
C HIS A 122 -1.72 5.61 -11.65
N HIS A 123 -2.45 4.57 -12.02
CA HIS A 123 -3.57 4.62 -12.97
C HIS A 123 -4.87 4.14 -12.32
N GLY A 124 -4.95 4.22 -10.99
CA GLY A 124 -6.13 3.85 -10.21
C GLY A 124 -6.31 2.35 -9.99
N THR A 125 -7.39 2.03 -9.29
CA THR A 125 -7.84 0.66 -9.05
C THR A 125 -9.36 0.58 -9.14
N PRO A 126 -9.92 -0.47 -9.78
CA PRO A 126 -11.37 -0.71 -9.78
C PRO A 126 -11.97 -0.87 -8.39
N LEU A 127 -11.18 -1.33 -7.42
CA LEU A 127 -11.61 -1.42 -6.02
C LEU A 127 -12.00 -0.06 -5.43
N ALA A 128 -11.35 1.03 -5.82
CA ALA A 128 -11.71 2.36 -5.35
C ALA A 128 -13.12 2.76 -5.80
N SER A 129 -13.50 2.45 -7.05
CA SER A 129 -14.85 2.68 -7.56
C SER A 129 -15.89 1.86 -6.79
N PHE A 130 -15.57 0.59 -6.46
CA PHE A 130 -16.45 -0.24 -5.65
C PHE A 130 -16.61 0.31 -4.24
N PHE A 131 -15.52 0.65 -3.55
CA PHE A 131 -15.55 1.17 -2.17
C PHE A 131 -16.12 2.59 -2.05
N ALA A 132 -16.21 3.34 -3.13
CA ALA A 132 -16.92 4.63 -3.15
C ALA A 132 -18.45 4.48 -3.04
N SER A 133 -19.01 3.28 -3.30
CA SER A 133 -20.44 2.99 -3.11
C SER A 133 -20.80 2.85 -1.63
N LEU A 134 -22.08 3.06 -1.27
CA LEU A 134 -22.56 2.92 0.11
C LEU A 134 -22.25 1.53 0.70
N LEU A 135 -22.49 0.48 -0.07
CA LEU A 135 -22.18 -0.89 0.32
C LEU A 135 -20.67 -1.10 0.46
N GLY A 136 -19.90 -0.58 -0.51
CA GLY A 136 -18.44 -0.65 -0.49
C GLY A 136 -17.84 0.04 0.74
N GLN A 137 -18.40 1.17 1.19
CA GLN A 137 -17.94 1.86 2.40
C GLN A 137 -18.15 1.02 3.67
N ARG A 138 -19.29 0.32 3.79
CA ARG A 138 -19.54 -0.59 4.92
C ARG A 138 -18.57 -1.79 4.91
N LEU A 139 -18.36 -2.37 3.73
CA LEU A 139 -17.40 -3.45 3.57
C LEU A 139 -15.98 -2.96 3.88
N LEU A 140 -15.60 -1.79 3.40
CA LEU A 140 -14.28 -1.22 3.65
C LEU A 140 -14.03 -1.00 5.15
N ARG A 141 -15.03 -0.48 5.87
CA ARG A 141 -14.97 -0.35 7.33
C ARG A 141 -14.74 -1.69 8.01
N PHE A 142 -15.50 -2.71 7.61
CA PHE A 142 -15.32 -4.07 8.13
C PHE A 142 -13.92 -4.64 7.81
N LEU A 143 -13.46 -4.54 6.56
CA LEU A 143 -12.15 -5.02 6.13
C LEU A 143 -10.99 -4.29 6.83
N SER A 144 -11.16 -3.01 7.13
CA SER A 144 -10.18 -2.24 7.90
C SER A 144 -10.05 -2.80 9.33
N LEU A 145 -11.17 -3.07 10.01
CA LEU A 145 -11.15 -3.70 11.34
C LEU A 145 -10.61 -5.13 11.28
N TRP A 146 -11.01 -5.90 10.27
CA TRP A 146 -10.46 -7.23 10.02
C TRP A 146 -8.93 -7.20 9.92
N THR A 147 -8.37 -6.31 9.10
CA THR A 147 -6.92 -6.18 8.93
C THR A 147 -6.24 -5.89 10.27
N VAL A 148 -6.75 -4.90 11.03
CA VAL A 148 -6.26 -4.59 12.39
C VAL A 148 -6.34 -5.82 13.29
N TYR A 149 -7.45 -6.55 13.23
CA TYR A 149 -7.70 -7.72 14.07
C TYR A 149 -6.71 -8.85 13.75
N VAL A 150 -6.57 -9.22 12.47
CA VAL A 150 -5.66 -10.30 12.04
C VAL A 150 -4.21 -9.95 12.36
N LEU A 151 -3.76 -8.74 12.05
CA LEU A 151 -2.40 -8.29 12.35
C LEU A 151 -2.12 -8.26 13.87
N ARG A 152 -3.17 -8.09 14.70
CA ARG A 152 -3.03 -8.03 16.17
C ARG A 152 -3.09 -9.40 16.84
N PHE A 153 -4.04 -10.24 16.41
CA PHE A 153 -4.36 -11.51 17.08
C PHE A 153 -3.90 -12.75 16.29
N GLY A 154 -3.41 -12.56 15.06
CA GLY A 154 -2.89 -13.60 14.18
C GLY A 154 -3.97 -14.44 13.48
N ARG A 155 -5.20 -14.48 13.99
CA ARG A 155 -6.30 -15.29 13.44
C ARG A 155 -7.67 -14.70 13.80
N LEU A 156 -8.67 -15.00 12.99
CA LEU A 156 -10.06 -14.61 13.24
C LEU A 156 -10.76 -15.57 14.20
N PRO A 157 -11.76 -15.11 14.98
CA PRO A 157 -12.63 -15.99 15.75
C PRO A 157 -13.40 -16.94 14.80
N ILE A 158 -13.54 -18.20 15.19
CA ILE A 158 -14.25 -19.23 14.40
C ILE A 158 -15.69 -18.80 14.12
N SER A 159 -16.34 -18.15 15.08
CA SER A 159 -17.70 -17.61 14.92
C SER A 159 -17.83 -16.54 13.82
N VAL A 160 -16.78 -15.76 13.59
CA VAL A 160 -16.67 -14.79 12.50
C VAL A 160 -16.41 -15.50 11.19
N VAL A 161 -15.43 -16.44 11.17
CA VAL A 161 -15.08 -17.24 10.00
C VAL A 161 -16.28 -17.98 9.43
N ALA A 162 -17.09 -18.61 10.26
CA ALA A 162 -18.28 -19.37 9.84
C ALA A 162 -19.32 -18.49 9.08
N LYS A 163 -19.43 -17.21 9.45
CA LYS A 163 -20.36 -16.26 8.81
C LYS A 163 -19.80 -15.65 7.51
N LEU A 164 -18.47 -15.63 7.34
CA LEU A 164 -17.81 -14.97 6.24
C LEU A 164 -17.84 -15.75 4.92
N GLY A 165 -17.87 -17.08 4.97
CA GLY A 165 -17.88 -17.92 3.77
C GLY A 165 -19.02 -17.60 2.82
N GLY A 166 -20.24 -17.40 3.36
CA GLY A 166 -21.41 -16.98 2.58
C GLY A 166 -21.37 -15.52 2.12
N LEU A 167 -20.69 -14.65 2.87
CA LEU A 167 -20.57 -13.23 2.53
C LEU A 167 -19.66 -13.02 1.30
N PHE A 168 -18.48 -13.64 1.29
CA PHE A 168 -17.49 -13.43 0.21
C PHE A 168 -17.89 -14.14 -1.09
N ALA A 169 -18.59 -15.27 -1.01
CA ALA A 169 -19.11 -15.95 -2.20
C ALA A 169 -20.08 -15.09 -3.01
N ARG A 170 -20.71 -14.08 -2.39
CA ARG A 170 -21.73 -13.21 -3.01
C ARG A 170 -21.22 -11.79 -3.31
N LEU A 171 -19.94 -11.49 -3.04
CA LEU A 171 -19.38 -10.15 -3.31
C LEU A 171 -19.39 -9.80 -4.80
N ASP A 172 -19.28 -10.79 -5.68
CA ASP A 172 -19.25 -10.58 -7.12
C ASP A 172 -20.59 -10.13 -7.71
N ASP A 173 -21.72 -10.53 -7.11
CA ASP A 173 -23.05 -10.34 -7.70
C ASP A 173 -23.75 -9.06 -7.22
N HIS A 174 -23.16 -8.29 -6.29
CA HIS A 174 -23.79 -7.15 -5.60
C HIS A 174 -25.16 -7.45 -4.98
N VAL A 175 -25.66 -8.69 -5.11
CA VAL A 175 -26.95 -9.16 -4.65
C VAL A 175 -26.77 -9.89 -3.32
N GLY A 176 -27.26 -9.28 -2.24
CA GLY A 176 -27.39 -9.97 -0.94
C GLY A 176 -26.27 -9.77 0.07
N LEU A 177 -25.38 -8.78 -0.11
CA LEU A 177 -24.54 -8.32 1.01
C LEU A 177 -25.46 -7.75 2.10
N ASN A 178 -25.62 -8.49 3.19
CA ASN A 178 -26.43 -8.08 4.32
C ASN A 178 -25.64 -7.07 5.17
N ILE A 179 -25.99 -5.77 5.07
CA ILE A 179 -25.37 -4.68 5.83
C ILE A 179 -25.44 -4.97 7.33
N ALA A 180 -26.57 -5.51 7.83
CA ALA A 180 -26.73 -5.86 9.23
C ALA A 180 -25.72 -6.93 9.68
N LEU A 181 -25.38 -7.89 8.80
CA LEU A 181 -24.36 -8.90 9.08
C LEU A 181 -22.95 -8.25 9.17
N LEU A 182 -22.62 -7.30 8.29
CA LEU A 182 -21.34 -6.58 8.35
C LEU A 182 -21.20 -5.79 9.65
N ASP A 183 -22.27 -5.08 10.06
CA ASP A 183 -22.27 -4.33 11.32
C ASP A 183 -22.21 -5.25 12.55
N GLN A 184 -22.87 -6.42 12.50
CA GLN A 184 -22.77 -7.45 13.55
C GLN A 184 -21.34 -8.01 13.66
N LEU A 185 -20.71 -8.36 12.54
CA LEU A 185 -19.34 -8.88 12.52
C LEU A 185 -18.35 -7.82 12.98
N PHE A 186 -18.55 -6.56 12.60
CA PHE A 186 -17.76 -5.43 13.07
C PHE A 186 -17.82 -5.31 14.59
N GLY A 187 -19.03 -5.30 15.17
CA GLY A 187 -19.23 -5.25 16.62
C GLY A 187 -18.60 -6.44 17.36
N GLN A 188 -18.70 -7.63 16.77
CA GLN A 188 -18.12 -8.86 17.33
C GLN A 188 -16.59 -8.80 17.38
N LEU A 189 -15.93 -8.37 16.30
CA LEU A 189 -14.47 -8.19 16.30
C LEU A 189 -14.02 -7.07 17.25
N LEU A 190 -14.79 -5.98 17.33
CA LEU A 190 -14.47 -4.86 18.19
C LEU A 190 -14.57 -5.23 19.69
N ALA A 191 -15.44 -6.17 20.04
CA ALA A 191 -15.65 -6.62 21.42
C ALA A 191 -14.39 -7.30 22.03
N ASP A 192 -13.53 -7.89 21.22
CA ASP A 192 -12.31 -8.56 21.66
C ASP A 192 -11.17 -7.60 22.04
N PHE A 193 -11.30 -6.31 21.71
CA PHE A 193 -10.33 -5.31 22.10
C PHE A 193 -10.58 -4.83 23.53
N SER A 194 -9.50 -4.56 24.27
CA SER A 194 -9.61 -3.91 25.60
C SER A 194 -10.29 -2.55 25.48
N PRO A 195 -10.97 -2.05 26.55
CA PRO A 195 -11.71 -0.78 26.49
C PRO A 195 -10.91 0.40 25.92
N THR A 196 -9.66 0.56 26.34
CA THR A 196 -8.78 1.64 25.85
C THR A 196 -8.49 1.51 24.36
N ARG A 197 -8.25 0.31 23.86
CA ARG A 197 -7.98 0.06 22.44
C ARG A 197 -9.24 0.15 21.60
N ARG A 198 -10.39 -0.27 22.14
CA ARG A 198 -11.68 -0.10 21.48
C ARG A 198 -11.95 1.38 21.21
N GLY A 199 -11.76 2.26 22.20
CA GLY A 199 -11.90 3.70 22.01
C GLY A 199 -10.97 4.26 20.93
N ALA A 200 -9.70 3.80 20.87
CA ALA A 200 -8.77 4.21 19.82
C ALA A 200 -9.21 3.74 18.42
N VAL A 201 -9.72 2.50 18.30
CA VAL A 201 -10.27 1.95 17.07
C VAL A 201 -11.55 2.70 16.64
N GLU A 202 -12.46 2.98 17.57
CA GLU A 202 -13.69 3.74 17.31
C GLU A 202 -13.37 5.18 16.86
N THR A 203 -12.42 5.85 17.51
CA THR A 203 -11.95 7.18 17.11
C THR A 203 -11.38 7.16 15.70
N PHE A 204 -10.53 6.17 15.38
CA PHE A 204 -9.98 5.98 14.04
C PHE A 204 -11.10 5.84 12.99
N PHE A 205 -12.11 4.99 13.26
CA PHE A 205 -13.21 4.82 12.31
C PHE A 205 -14.12 6.04 12.22
N ALA A 206 -14.27 6.81 13.28
CA ALA A 206 -14.97 8.09 13.22
C ALA A 206 -14.25 9.10 12.33
N GLU A 207 -12.93 9.17 12.41
CA GLU A 207 -12.09 10.00 11.52
C GLU A 207 -12.19 9.53 10.05
N VAL A 208 -12.05 8.22 9.80
CA VAL A 208 -12.22 7.63 8.46
C VAL A 208 -13.58 7.93 7.85
N SER A 209 -14.63 7.90 8.68
CA SER A 209 -16.02 8.16 8.21
C SER A 209 -16.28 9.64 7.91
N ARG A 210 -15.56 10.57 8.54
CA ARG A 210 -15.74 12.01 8.33
C ARG A 210 -15.15 12.51 7.02
N ASP A 211 -14.04 11.92 6.58
CA ASP A 211 -13.37 12.32 5.36
C ASP A 211 -12.99 11.08 4.52
N GLN A 212 -13.65 10.91 3.39
CA GLN A 212 -13.44 9.82 2.45
C GLN A 212 -13.04 10.36 1.06
N ALA A 213 -12.47 11.55 1.00
CA ALA A 213 -12.12 12.22 -0.25
C ALA A 213 -11.07 11.47 -1.07
N LEU A 214 -10.31 10.55 -0.46
CA LEU A 214 -9.29 9.76 -1.14
C LEU A 214 -9.90 8.75 -2.13
N LEU A 215 -11.01 8.09 -1.79
CA LEU A 215 -11.57 6.99 -2.60
C LEU A 215 -11.91 7.41 -4.05
N PRO A 216 -12.65 8.51 -4.29
CA PRO A 216 -12.91 8.97 -5.65
C PRO A 216 -11.64 9.30 -6.43
N GLN A 217 -10.57 9.76 -5.75
CA GLN A 217 -9.30 10.12 -6.38
C GLN A 217 -8.49 8.89 -6.80
N LEU A 218 -8.70 7.72 -6.15
CA LEU A 218 -8.02 6.47 -6.51
C LEU A 218 -8.73 5.67 -7.60
N THR A 219 -9.89 6.12 -8.08
CA THR A 219 -10.54 5.51 -9.25
C THR A 219 -9.69 5.72 -10.51
N PRO A 220 -9.85 4.90 -11.56
CA PRO A 220 -9.15 5.13 -12.82
C PRO A 220 -9.39 6.54 -13.38
N GLU A 221 -10.62 7.05 -13.27
CA GLU A 221 -11.00 8.41 -13.69
C GLU A 221 -10.30 9.49 -12.87
N GLY A 222 -10.32 9.36 -11.54
CA GLY A 222 -9.63 10.28 -10.63
C GLY A 222 -8.13 10.34 -10.91
N MET A 223 -7.52 9.19 -11.21
CA MET A 223 -6.09 9.13 -11.53
C MET A 223 -5.74 9.69 -12.91
N GLU A 224 -6.65 9.69 -13.89
CA GLU A 224 -6.47 10.42 -15.14
C GLU A 224 -6.34 11.93 -14.86
N VAL A 225 -7.22 12.49 -14.03
CA VAL A 225 -7.15 13.91 -13.61
C VAL A 225 -5.85 14.19 -12.84
N PHE A 226 -5.51 13.32 -11.88
CA PHE A 226 -4.27 13.45 -11.10
C PHE A 226 -3.04 13.49 -12.02
N ASN A 227 -2.91 12.57 -12.96
CA ASN A 227 -1.76 12.47 -13.86
C ASN A 227 -1.71 13.63 -14.86
N ALA A 228 -2.86 14.18 -15.28
CA ALA A 228 -2.92 15.35 -16.15
C ALA A 228 -2.44 16.62 -15.44
N THR A 229 -2.63 16.72 -14.12
CA THR A 229 -2.32 17.92 -13.32
C THR A 229 -1.02 17.82 -12.54
N THR A 230 -0.47 16.62 -12.37
CA THR A 230 0.72 16.37 -11.55
C THR A 230 1.93 16.04 -12.42
N ARG A 231 2.91 16.95 -12.43
CA ARG A 231 4.15 16.78 -13.20
C ARG A 231 5.30 16.36 -12.32
N ASP A 232 6.02 15.35 -12.74
CA ASP A 232 7.24 14.90 -12.08
C ASP A 232 8.28 16.03 -12.07
N ARG A 233 9.00 16.18 -10.95
CA ARG A 233 10.00 17.22 -10.81
C ARG A 233 11.29 16.82 -11.52
N PRO A 234 11.85 17.71 -12.39
CA PRO A 234 13.16 17.50 -12.97
C PRO A 234 14.25 17.34 -11.90
N GLY A 235 15.17 16.42 -12.13
CA GLY A 235 16.29 16.15 -11.20
C GLY A 235 15.97 15.20 -10.05
N VAL A 236 14.71 14.86 -9.80
CA VAL A 236 14.29 13.76 -8.90
C VAL A 236 14.27 12.45 -9.69
N ARG A 237 14.78 11.38 -9.09
CA ARG A 237 14.68 10.03 -9.67
C ARG A 237 13.43 9.35 -9.15
N TYR A 238 12.61 8.85 -10.07
CA TYR A 238 11.40 8.11 -9.75
C TYR A 238 11.60 6.62 -10.00
N GLY A 239 11.22 5.80 -9.03
CA GLY A 239 11.31 4.36 -9.15
C GLY A 239 10.11 3.66 -8.54
N SER A 240 9.80 2.46 -9.04
CA SER A 240 8.66 1.68 -8.58
C SER A 240 9.04 0.25 -8.22
N VAL A 241 8.40 -0.25 -7.16
CA VAL A 241 8.29 -1.68 -6.84
C VAL A 241 6.92 -2.14 -7.30
N VAL A 242 6.89 -3.17 -8.13
CA VAL A 242 5.66 -3.67 -8.76
C VAL A 242 5.34 -5.05 -8.20
N THR A 243 4.09 -5.26 -7.84
CA THR A 243 3.58 -6.51 -7.24
C THR A 243 2.58 -7.19 -8.15
N ARG A 244 2.55 -8.53 -8.09
CA ARG A 244 1.55 -9.36 -8.72
C ARG A 244 1.29 -10.58 -7.87
N ALA A 245 0.08 -10.72 -7.33
CA ALA A 245 -0.32 -11.95 -6.65
C ALA A 245 -0.67 -13.05 -7.68
N ARG A 246 -0.68 -14.29 -7.22
CA ARG A 246 -1.13 -15.43 -8.04
C ARG A 246 -2.63 -15.32 -8.28
N PRO A 247 -3.12 -15.51 -9.52
CA PRO A 247 -4.56 -15.60 -9.74
C PRO A 247 -5.18 -16.69 -8.84
N PRO A 248 -6.32 -16.40 -8.18
CA PRO A 248 -7.00 -17.40 -7.38
C PRO A 248 -7.46 -18.59 -8.24
N GLY A 249 -7.32 -19.80 -7.69
CA GLY A 249 -7.66 -21.05 -8.38
C GLY A 249 -7.46 -22.26 -7.47
N VAL A 250 -7.63 -23.46 -8.02
CA VAL A 250 -7.54 -24.71 -7.24
C VAL A 250 -6.23 -24.81 -6.45
N ARG A 251 -5.10 -24.46 -7.08
CA ARG A 251 -3.79 -24.53 -6.41
C ARG A 251 -3.66 -23.56 -5.24
N SER A 252 -4.16 -22.34 -5.34
CA SER A 252 -4.12 -21.37 -4.25
C SER A 252 -5.07 -21.76 -3.12
N THR A 253 -6.23 -22.34 -3.44
CA THR A 253 -7.18 -22.86 -2.45
C THR A 253 -6.60 -24.05 -1.68
N LEU A 254 -5.92 -24.97 -2.38
CA LEU A 254 -5.22 -26.09 -1.74
C LEU A 254 -4.04 -25.61 -0.87
N ALA A 255 -3.31 -24.58 -1.32
CA ALA A 255 -2.21 -23.99 -0.58
C ALA A 255 -2.67 -23.29 0.72
N ALA A 256 -3.91 -22.82 0.79
CA ALA A 256 -4.51 -22.28 2.02
C ALA A 256 -4.72 -23.34 3.10
N GLY A 257 -4.63 -24.65 2.76
CA GLY A 257 -4.78 -25.74 3.70
C GLY A 257 -6.20 -25.92 4.25
N LEU A 258 -6.32 -26.59 5.39
CA LEU A 258 -7.62 -26.87 6.03
C LEU A 258 -7.93 -25.94 7.21
N ASP A 259 -7.04 -25.00 7.54
CA ASP A 259 -7.31 -24.03 8.60
C ASP A 259 -8.48 -23.10 8.21
N PRO A 260 -9.57 -23.06 9.00
CA PRO A 260 -10.73 -22.25 8.67
C PRO A 260 -10.43 -20.74 8.53
N SER A 261 -9.47 -20.23 9.32
CA SER A 261 -9.05 -18.82 9.25
C SER A 261 -8.31 -18.54 7.94
N ALA A 262 -7.40 -19.41 7.54
CA ALA A 262 -6.70 -19.31 6.26
C ALA A 262 -7.68 -19.42 5.07
N GLN A 263 -8.67 -20.30 5.14
CA GLN A 263 -9.71 -20.42 4.12
C GLN A 263 -10.57 -19.14 4.03
N ALA A 264 -10.91 -18.50 5.14
CA ALA A 264 -11.66 -17.25 5.14
C ALA A 264 -10.85 -16.09 4.56
N THR A 265 -9.55 -15.95 4.93
CA THR A 265 -8.67 -14.93 4.35
C THR A 265 -8.42 -15.19 2.88
N HIS A 266 -8.34 -16.45 2.45
CA HIS A 266 -8.23 -16.83 1.04
C HIS A 266 -9.50 -16.49 0.25
N ALA A 267 -10.71 -16.73 0.81
CA ALA A 267 -11.96 -16.34 0.17
C ALA A 267 -12.06 -14.81 0.00
N LEU A 268 -11.63 -14.03 1.01
CA LEU A 268 -11.50 -12.58 0.87
C LEU A 268 -10.54 -12.20 -0.25
N TYR A 269 -9.34 -12.83 -0.30
CA TYR A 269 -8.39 -12.61 -1.38
C TYR A 269 -9.01 -12.84 -2.76
N GLN A 270 -9.73 -13.96 -2.94
CA GLN A 270 -10.40 -14.25 -4.20
C GLN A 270 -11.38 -13.15 -4.62
N ALA A 271 -12.19 -12.65 -3.67
CA ALA A 271 -13.15 -11.59 -3.93
C ALA A 271 -12.45 -10.27 -4.32
N LEU A 272 -11.45 -9.85 -3.54
CA LEU A 272 -10.67 -8.63 -3.83
C LEU A 272 -9.93 -8.72 -5.17
N TYR A 273 -9.29 -9.87 -5.45
CA TYR A 273 -8.60 -10.11 -6.71
C TYR A 273 -9.53 -9.98 -7.92
N ARG A 274 -10.74 -10.58 -7.86
CA ARG A 274 -11.73 -10.49 -8.93
C ARG A 274 -12.20 -9.06 -9.16
N LEU A 275 -12.46 -8.32 -8.08
CA LEU A 275 -12.85 -6.90 -8.16
C LEU A 275 -11.72 -6.05 -8.77
N ALA A 276 -10.47 -6.23 -8.31
CA ALA A 276 -9.30 -5.53 -8.84
C ALA A 276 -9.01 -5.90 -10.31
N SER A 277 -9.43 -7.09 -10.77
CA SER A 277 -9.27 -7.54 -12.16
C SER A 277 -10.21 -6.86 -13.17
N ARG A 278 -11.20 -6.09 -12.70
CA ARG A 278 -12.24 -5.46 -13.55
C ARG A 278 -11.76 -4.21 -14.32
N THR A 279 -10.47 -4.08 -14.55
CA THR A 279 -9.93 -2.96 -15.36
C THR A 279 -10.42 -3.08 -16.80
N PRO A 280 -11.14 -2.07 -17.33
CA PRO A 280 -11.58 -2.08 -18.72
C PRO A 280 -10.37 -2.15 -19.67
N ARG A 281 -10.46 -2.95 -20.74
CA ARG A 281 -9.34 -3.16 -21.67
C ARG A 281 -8.79 -1.86 -22.26
N GLY A 282 -9.65 -0.89 -22.55
CA GLY A 282 -9.26 0.42 -23.08
C GLY A 282 -8.54 1.33 -22.06
N ARG A 283 -8.57 0.98 -20.76
CA ARG A 283 -7.92 1.74 -19.68
C ARG A 283 -6.68 1.07 -19.11
N VAL A 284 -6.22 -0.02 -19.73
CA VAL A 284 -4.97 -0.66 -19.32
C VAL A 284 -3.79 0.19 -19.78
N PRO A 285 -2.95 0.70 -18.84
CA PRO A 285 -1.87 1.60 -19.23
C PRO A 285 -0.90 0.95 -20.20
N ALA A 286 -0.50 1.71 -21.23
CA ALA A 286 0.62 1.35 -22.07
C ALA A 286 1.93 1.48 -21.27
N LEU A 287 2.77 0.47 -21.32
CA LEU A 287 4.04 0.47 -20.60
C LEU A 287 5.19 0.85 -21.55
N PRO A 288 6.07 1.78 -21.15
CA PRO A 288 7.31 2.01 -21.85
C PRO A 288 8.10 0.70 -22.06
N PRO A 289 8.83 0.56 -23.18
CA PRO A 289 9.51 -0.70 -23.51
C PRO A 289 10.45 -1.22 -22.41
N ALA A 290 11.12 -0.32 -21.69
CA ALA A 290 12.00 -0.69 -20.58
C ALA A 290 11.24 -1.33 -19.40
N GLN A 291 10.12 -0.73 -19.01
CA GLN A 291 9.24 -1.28 -17.96
C GLN A 291 8.65 -2.62 -18.40
N ALA A 292 8.13 -2.71 -19.62
CA ALA A 292 7.59 -3.94 -20.17
C ALA A 292 8.62 -5.10 -20.19
N ARG A 293 9.89 -4.82 -20.60
CA ARG A 293 10.97 -5.81 -20.55
C ARG A 293 11.27 -6.25 -19.12
N ARG A 294 11.31 -5.33 -18.15
CA ARG A 294 11.57 -5.65 -16.74
C ARG A 294 10.48 -6.58 -16.17
N LEU A 295 9.21 -6.25 -16.44
CA LEU A 295 8.09 -7.08 -15.97
C LEU A 295 8.04 -8.47 -16.65
N ARG A 296 8.33 -8.55 -17.97
CA ARG A 296 8.45 -9.85 -18.64
C ARG A 296 9.54 -10.73 -18.03
N ARG A 297 10.69 -10.13 -17.71
CA ARG A 297 11.80 -10.87 -17.08
C ARG A 297 11.41 -11.39 -15.69
N ALA A 298 10.73 -10.56 -14.88
CA ALA A 298 10.36 -10.93 -13.52
C ALA A 298 9.22 -11.96 -13.45
N TYR A 299 8.24 -11.86 -14.37
CA TYR A 299 7.02 -12.66 -14.32
C TYR A 299 6.92 -13.74 -15.41
N GLY A 300 7.94 -13.89 -16.25
CA GLY A 300 7.92 -14.79 -17.42
C GLY A 300 7.11 -14.27 -18.58
N ASN A 301 6.14 -13.41 -18.35
CA ASN A 301 5.27 -12.78 -19.36
C ASN A 301 4.92 -11.34 -18.96
N LEU A 302 4.38 -10.57 -19.91
CA LEU A 302 3.80 -9.27 -19.59
C LEU A 302 2.47 -9.49 -18.87
N PRO A 303 2.27 -8.91 -17.64
CA PRO A 303 1.02 -9.04 -16.93
C PRO A 303 -0.19 -8.59 -17.78
N GLY A 304 -1.22 -9.44 -17.85
CA GLY A 304 -2.46 -9.11 -18.54
C GLY A 304 -3.29 -8.03 -17.84
N PRO A 305 -4.39 -7.57 -18.43
CA PRO A 305 -5.24 -6.52 -17.89
C PRO A 305 -5.77 -6.81 -16.48
N GLY A 306 -6.11 -8.06 -16.20
CA GLY A 306 -6.67 -8.48 -14.91
C GLY A 306 -5.62 -8.86 -13.85
N ALA A 307 -4.32 -8.85 -14.20
CA ALA A 307 -3.27 -9.15 -13.21
C ALA A 307 -3.20 -8.04 -12.15
N ASN A 308 -3.18 -8.43 -10.87
CA ASN A 308 -3.16 -7.49 -9.74
C ASN A 308 -2.51 -8.14 -8.51
N ASP A 309 -2.37 -7.38 -7.44
CA ASP A 309 -1.83 -7.84 -6.14
C ASP A 309 -2.91 -8.08 -5.07
N GLY A 310 -4.15 -8.22 -5.49
CA GLY A 310 -5.34 -8.29 -4.63
C GLY A 310 -6.02 -6.93 -4.43
N ILE A 311 -5.32 -5.83 -4.61
CA ILE A 311 -5.81 -4.44 -4.40
C ILE A 311 -5.58 -3.56 -5.63
N VAL A 312 -4.37 -3.57 -6.19
CA VAL A 312 -3.95 -2.68 -7.28
C VAL A 312 -3.60 -3.49 -8.53
N PRO A 313 -4.14 -3.13 -9.71
CA PRO A 313 -3.75 -3.75 -10.96
C PRO A 313 -2.23 -3.63 -11.20
N THR A 314 -1.57 -4.73 -11.54
CA THR A 314 -0.10 -4.77 -11.71
C THR A 314 0.38 -3.73 -12.73
N ARG A 315 -0.38 -3.50 -13.81
CA ARG A 315 -0.03 -2.50 -14.84
C ARG A 315 -0.31 -1.06 -14.43
N SER A 316 -1.05 -0.84 -13.35
CA SER A 316 -1.27 0.48 -12.73
C SER A 316 -0.08 0.94 -11.88
N GLN A 317 0.83 0.04 -11.50
CA GLN A 317 1.87 0.32 -10.52
C GLN A 317 3.19 0.89 -11.09
N PRO A 318 3.63 0.59 -12.34
CA PRO A 318 4.91 1.08 -12.83
C PRO A 318 4.92 2.60 -12.98
N TRP A 319 5.96 3.25 -12.42
CA TRP A 319 6.25 4.68 -12.58
C TRP A 319 7.76 4.91 -12.52
N GLY A 320 8.33 5.65 -13.46
CA GLY A 320 9.78 5.80 -13.53
C GLY A 320 10.50 4.48 -13.84
N GLU A 321 11.59 4.21 -13.13
CA GLU A 321 12.35 2.95 -13.24
C GLU A 321 11.67 1.84 -12.42
N VAL A 322 11.40 0.66 -13.01
CA VAL A 322 10.97 -0.51 -12.23
C VAL A 322 12.19 -1.07 -11.51
N ILE A 323 12.30 -0.78 -10.22
CA ILE A 323 13.42 -1.19 -9.35
C ILE A 323 13.34 -2.70 -9.08
N HIS A 324 12.15 -3.15 -8.65
CA HIS A 324 11.86 -4.53 -8.31
C HIS A 324 10.47 -4.93 -8.78
N ALA A 325 10.30 -6.20 -9.11
CA ALA A 325 8.99 -6.76 -9.44
C ALA A 325 8.84 -8.11 -8.72
N ALA A 326 7.86 -8.18 -7.80
CA ALA A 326 7.67 -9.29 -6.89
C ALA A 326 6.38 -10.07 -7.16
N GLN A 327 6.45 -11.39 -7.01
CA GLN A 327 5.27 -12.24 -6.90
C GLN A 327 4.80 -12.16 -5.43
N ALA A 328 3.92 -11.20 -5.14
CA ALA A 328 3.51 -10.84 -3.80
C ALA A 328 2.10 -10.26 -3.80
N ASP A 329 1.42 -10.31 -2.68
CA ASP A 329 0.22 -9.49 -2.48
C ASP A 329 0.55 -8.06 -2.04
N HIS A 330 -0.50 -7.28 -1.82
CA HIS A 330 -0.38 -5.85 -1.58
C HIS A 330 0.35 -5.49 -0.27
N LEU A 331 0.22 -6.30 0.78
CA LEU A 331 0.84 -6.03 2.08
C LEU A 331 2.09 -6.88 2.37
N ASP A 332 2.33 -7.96 1.64
CA ASP A 332 3.55 -8.76 1.73
C ASP A 332 4.80 -7.86 1.68
N VAL A 333 4.81 -6.93 0.73
CA VAL A 333 5.96 -6.07 0.44
C VAL A 333 6.30 -5.05 1.51
N ILE A 334 5.41 -4.85 2.48
CA ILE A 334 5.65 -3.99 3.66
C ILE A 334 5.83 -4.79 4.95
N GLY A 335 5.96 -6.12 4.84
CA GLY A 335 6.34 -7.01 5.93
C GLY A 335 5.20 -7.79 6.57
N HIS A 336 3.99 -7.80 5.96
CA HIS A 336 2.84 -8.60 6.39
C HIS A 336 2.73 -9.86 5.53
N LEU A 337 3.72 -10.73 5.61
CA LEU A 337 3.90 -11.94 4.82
C LEU A 337 3.79 -13.19 5.71
N HIS A 338 3.65 -14.35 5.08
CA HIS A 338 3.54 -15.62 5.79
C HIS A 338 4.91 -16.18 6.21
N ASP A 339 5.35 -15.83 7.41
CA ASP A 339 6.58 -16.38 8.04
C ASP A 339 6.44 -16.42 9.57
N PRO A 340 5.57 -17.31 10.12
CA PRO A 340 5.38 -17.41 11.56
C PRO A 340 6.64 -17.96 12.27
N PRO A 341 6.98 -17.51 13.47
CA PRO A 341 6.23 -16.54 14.28
C PRO A 341 6.62 -15.06 14.03
N ARG A 342 7.53 -14.79 13.10
CA ARG A 342 8.14 -13.45 12.90
C ARG A 342 7.20 -12.47 12.19
N HIS A 343 6.45 -12.96 11.22
CA HIS A 343 5.55 -12.16 10.40
C HIS A 343 4.11 -12.65 10.53
N THR A 344 3.16 -11.75 10.41
CA THR A 344 1.73 -12.05 10.38
C THR A 344 1.17 -11.69 9.03
N ASP A 345 0.73 -12.72 8.30
CA ASP A 345 0.05 -12.57 7.03
C ASP A 345 -1.38 -12.03 7.22
N TRP A 346 -1.82 -11.12 6.37
CA TRP A 346 -3.17 -10.58 6.41
C TRP A 346 -4.14 -11.31 5.48
N LEU A 347 -3.62 -11.89 4.39
CA LEU A 347 -4.37 -12.67 3.40
C LEU A 347 -3.58 -13.90 2.97
N THR A 348 -4.22 -15.05 2.97
CA THR A 348 -3.62 -16.28 2.45
C THR A 348 -3.76 -16.32 0.93
N THR A 349 -2.77 -15.78 0.22
CA THR A 349 -2.79 -15.65 -1.24
C THR A 349 -2.09 -16.79 -1.97
N GLY A 350 -1.24 -17.54 -1.26
CA GLY A 350 -0.36 -18.55 -1.84
C GLY A 350 0.70 -17.93 -2.77
N SER A 351 1.07 -16.68 -2.55
CA SER A 351 2.11 -15.96 -3.32
C SER A 351 3.47 -16.66 -3.25
N GLY A 352 3.76 -17.28 -2.11
CA GLY A 352 5.07 -17.82 -1.79
C GLY A 352 6.11 -16.74 -1.51
N PHE A 353 5.66 -15.51 -1.21
CA PHE A 353 6.52 -14.42 -0.79
C PHE A 353 6.92 -14.62 0.67
N ASP A 354 8.20 -14.67 0.94
CA ASP A 354 8.80 -14.96 2.24
C ASP A 354 9.81 -13.89 2.65
N ALA A 355 10.49 -14.12 3.76
CA ALA A 355 11.48 -13.19 4.31
C ALA A 355 12.66 -12.96 3.35
N GLU A 356 13.11 -13.96 2.59
CA GLU A 356 14.20 -13.82 1.63
C GLU A 356 13.78 -12.90 0.47
N HIS A 357 12.59 -13.09 -0.08
CA HIS A 357 12.02 -12.22 -1.10
C HIS A 357 11.83 -10.78 -0.59
N PHE A 358 11.38 -10.62 0.67
CA PHE A 358 11.23 -9.33 1.32
C PHE A 358 12.59 -8.61 1.44
N GLU A 359 13.61 -9.30 1.91
CA GLU A 359 14.97 -8.73 2.05
C GLU A 359 15.58 -8.37 0.70
N ALA A 360 15.40 -9.20 -0.33
CA ALA A 360 15.87 -8.93 -1.70
C ALA A 360 15.20 -7.67 -2.27
N LEU A 361 13.88 -7.53 -2.11
CA LEU A 361 13.13 -6.35 -2.52
C LEU A 361 13.68 -5.08 -1.86
N TRP A 362 13.79 -5.08 -0.54
CA TRP A 362 14.24 -3.91 0.20
C TRP A 362 15.74 -3.63 0.03
N ALA A 363 16.56 -4.64 -0.30
CA ALA A 363 17.94 -4.47 -0.71
C ALA A 363 18.02 -3.70 -2.05
N ASP A 364 17.16 -4.02 -3.03
CA ASP A 364 17.07 -3.29 -4.29
C ASP A 364 16.62 -1.85 -4.08
N VAL A 365 15.62 -1.62 -3.21
CA VAL A 365 15.17 -0.27 -2.82
C VAL A 365 16.31 0.52 -2.17
N ALA A 366 17.00 -0.06 -1.20
CA ALA A 366 18.15 0.57 -0.55
C ALA A 366 19.27 0.86 -1.54
N GLY A 367 19.57 -0.09 -2.45
CA GLY A 367 20.52 0.10 -3.53
C GLY A 367 20.16 1.27 -4.44
N TYR A 368 18.86 1.45 -4.75
CA TYR A 368 18.38 2.59 -5.53
C TYR A 368 18.51 3.92 -4.78
N VAL A 369 18.15 3.95 -3.50
CA VAL A 369 18.27 5.12 -2.62
C VAL A 369 19.72 5.58 -2.52
N PHE A 370 20.64 4.67 -2.18
CA PHE A 370 22.03 4.99 -1.87
C PHE A 370 22.95 5.02 -3.10
N ARG A 371 22.42 4.77 -4.31
CA ARG A 371 23.21 4.83 -5.56
C ARG A 371 23.81 6.23 -5.73
N ARG A 372 25.15 6.33 -5.70
CA ARG A 372 25.87 7.57 -6.04
C ARG A 372 25.53 7.95 -7.49
N ARG A 373 25.15 9.21 -7.75
CA ARG A 373 25.15 9.73 -9.12
C ARG A 373 26.60 9.59 -9.64
N ARG A 374 26.80 8.83 -10.69
CA ARG A 374 28.00 9.03 -11.49
C ARG A 374 27.90 10.49 -11.97
N ARG A 375 28.85 11.32 -11.58
CA ARG A 375 28.99 12.65 -12.20
C ARG A 375 29.21 12.40 -13.69
N PRO A 376 28.52 13.17 -14.57
CA PRO A 376 28.81 13.12 -16.01
C PRO A 376 30.26 13.45 -16.28
#